data_3894964f52af9d32af772099e1d237ff
#
_entry.id   3894964f52af9d32af772099e1d237ff
#
_cell.length_a   1.000
_cell.length_b   1.000
_cell.length_c   1.000
_cell.angle_alpha   90.00
_cell.angle_beta   90.00
_cell.angle_gamma   90.00
#
_symmetry.space_group_name_H-M   'P 1'
#
loop_
_entity.id
_entity.type
_entity.pdbx_description
1 polymer ?
#
loop_
_entity_poly.entity_id
_entity_poly.type
_entity_poly.pdbx_seq_one_letter_code
_entity_poly.pdbx_strand_id
1 'polypeptide(L)'
;MSFAEYLRQNGSDVLEALKIHVQLSSLSILIAVLIAIPTGIILTRHDRAAKAVLAVAGIIQTIPGLVMLGMGLMLFGLGSKPAVIVLVAYAILPIIQNTYTGIKEIDILYIEAARGIGMSQSQILFKVEIPLGLPAIVAGIRLSVVYIISWATLAALIGAGGLGDLIWTGLSSYDTNMILAGAIPASILSIIAGLVIDLIHRAVTPKPMRIKGDA
;
A
#
# COMPACT_ATOMS: atom_id res chain seq x y z
N MET A 1 -36.98 1.69 0.41
CA MET A 1 -36.25 2.80 1.08
C MET A 1 -35.26 3.39 0.09
N SER A 2 -35.21 4.71 -0.04
CA SER A 2 -34.19 5.35 -0.90
C SER A 2 -32.80 5.27 -0.24
N PHE A 3 -31.73 5.38 -1.05
CA PHE A 3 -30.36 5.39 -0.53
C PHE A 3 -30.10 6.55 0.46
N ALA A 4 -30.68 7.71 0.19
CA ALA A 4 -30.58 8.88 1.09
C ALA A 4 -31.24 8.62 2.45
N GLU A 5 -32.37 7.94 2.48
CA GLU A 5 -33.03 7.50 3.73
C GLU A 5 -32.20 6.49 4.49
N TYR A 6 -31.60 5.52 3.78
CA TYR A 6 -30.70 4.55 4.38
C TYR A 6 -29.53 5.23 5.09
N LEU A 7 -28.87 6.19 4.43
CA LEU A 7 -27.75 6.95 5.02
C LEU A 7 -28.18 7.81 6.22
N ARG A 8 -29.41 8.35 6.22
CA ARG A 8 -29.90 9.09 7.41
C ARG A 8 -30.10 8.20 8.62
N GLN A 9 -30.50 6.95 8.41
CA GLN A 9 -30.77 6.00 9.50
C GLN A 9 -29.50 5.29 9.97
N ASN A 10 -28.59 4.93 9.04
CA ASN A 10 -27.42 4.11 9.32
C ASN A 10 -26.08 4.85 9.15
N GLY A 11 -26.10 6.19 9.10
CA GLY A 11 -24.89 6.98 8.83
C GLY A 11 -23.82 6.84 9.90
N SER A 12 -24.20 6.60 11.18
CA SER A 12 -23.26 6.29 12.27
C SER A 12 -22.46 5.01 11.99
N ASP A 13 -23.15 3.97 11.53
CA ASP A 13 -22.57 2.66 11.28
C ASP A 13 -21.63 2.70 10.05
N VAL A 14 -22.04 3.46 9.03
CA VAL A 14 -21.18 3.72 7.85
C VAL A 14 -19.91 4.48 8.26
N LEU A 15 -20.03 5.47 9.14
CA LEU A 15 -18.88 6.25 9.62
C LEU A 15 -17.95 5.38 10.49
N GLU A 16 -18.49 4.53 11.34
CA GLU A 16 -17.71 3.59 12.15
C GLU A 16 -16.97 2.59 11.26
N ALA A 17 -17.68 1.99 10.29
CA ALA A 17 -17.09 1.11 9.30
C ALA A 17 -15.95 1.80 8.51
N LEU A 18 -16.14 3.07 8.12
CA LEU A 18 -15.10 3.87 7.46
C LEU A 18 -13.87 4.06 8.36
N LYS A 19 -14.06 4.40 9.63
CA LYS A 19 -12.95 4.55 10.59
C LYS A 19 -12.14 3.27 10.73
N ILE A 20 -12.81 2.12 10.92
CA ILE A 20 -12.16 0.82 11.00
C ILE A 20 -11.39 0.53 9.72
N HIS A 21 -11.98 0.79 8.56
CA HIS A 21 -11.34 0.55 7.26
C HIS A 21 -10.08 1.41 7.07
N VAL A 22 -10.14 2.68 7.42
CA VAL A 22 -8.98 3.59 7.41
C VAL A 22 -7.90 3.12 8.39
N GLN A 23 -8.26 2.69 9.60
CA GLN A 23 -7.31 2.18 10.58
C GLN A 23 -6.59 0.92 10.07
N LEU A 24 -7.34 -0.06 9.55
CA LEU A 24 -6.77 -1.30 9.01
C LEU A 24 -5.80 -1.02 7.86
N SER A 25 -6.22 -0.23 6.88
CA SER A 25 -5.40 0.06 5.70
C SER A 25 -4.18 0.92 6.07
N SER A 26 -4.36 1.98 6.86
CA SER A 26 -3.25 2.86 7.27
C SER A 26 -2.22 2.14 8.13
N LEU A 27 -2.66 1.32 9.08
CA LEU A 27 -1.75 0.53 9.92
C LEU A 27 -0.95 -0.47 9.08
N SER A 28 -1.63 -1.16 8.15
CA SER A 28 -0.98 -2.14 7.27
C SER A 28 0.06 -1.48 6.36
N ILE A 29 -0.27 -0.33 5.76
CA ILE A 29 0.67 0.42 4.92
C ILE A 29 1.85 0.95 5.74
N LEU A 30 1.60 1.50 6.93
CA LEU A 30 2.68 2.01 7.79
C LEU A 30 3.69 0.91 8.13
N ILE A 31 3.20 -0.26 8.57
CA ILE A 31 4.08 -1.40 8.87
C ILE A 31 4.84 -1.85 7.61
N ALA A 32 4.14 -1.95 6.48
CA ALA A 32 4.76 -2.36 5.22
C ALA A 32 5.86 -1.38 4.78
N VAL A 33 5.63 -0.07 4.87
CA VAL A 33 6.62 0.98 4.55
C VAL A 33 7.85 0.87 5.45
N LEU A 34 7.65 0.71 6.77
CA LEU A 34 8.73 0.60 7.75
C LEU A 34 9.60 -0.65 7.53
N ILE A 35 9.05 -1.72 6.99
CA ILE A 35 9.78 -2.95 6.67
C ILE A 35 10.37 -2.89 5.26
N ALA A 36 9.55 -2.51 4.28
CA ALA A 36 9.87 -2.66 2.86
C ALA A 36 10.93 -1.66 2.38
N ILE A 37 10.89 -0.40 2.82
CA ILE A 37 11.87 0.61 2.39
C ILE A 37 13.27 0.27 2.88
N PRO A 38 13.53 0.04 4.19
CA PRO A 38 14.85 -0.35 4.64
C PRO A 38 15.34 -1.65 3.96
N THR A 39 14.46 -2.64 3.83
CA THR A 39 14.78 -3.90 3.16
C THR A 39 15.16 -3.65 1.70
N GLY A 40 14.37 -2.88 0.94
CA GLY A 40 14.66 -2.53 -0.45
C GLY A 40 16.01 -1.83 -0.60
N ILE A 41 16.35 -0.88 0.29
CA ILE A 41 17.65 -0.20 0.32
C ILE A 41 18.78 -1.19 0.58
N ILE A 42 18.66 -2.06 1.59
CA ILE A 42 19.68 -3.07 1.90
C ILE A 42 19.90 -4.02 0.72
N LEU A 43 18.84 -4.43 0.06
CA LEU A 43 18.89 -5.33 -1.10
C LEU A 43 19.66 -4.75 -2.29
N THR A 44 19.75 -3.42 -2.44
CA THR A 44 20.57 -2.80 -3.50
C THR A 44 22.05 -3.12 -3.39
N ARG A 45 22.51 -3.53 -2.21
CA ARG A 45 23.91 -3.92 -1.92
C ARG A 45 24.16 -5.43 -2.04
N HIS A 46 23.09 -6.23 -2.19
CA HIS A 46 23.16 -7.70 -2.13
C HIS A 46 22.31 -8.35 -3.24
N ASP A 47 22.81 -8.37 -4.47
CA ASP A 47 22.03 -8.84 -5.66
C ASP A 47 21.50 -10.28 -5.53
N ARG A 48 22.24 -11.19 -4.87
CA ARG A 48 21.73 -12.57 -4.64
C ARG A 48 20.54 -12.58 -3.68
N ALA A 49 20.65 -11.83 -2.59
CA ALA A 49 19.55 -11.70 -1.63
C ALA A 49 18.34 -10.99 -2.26
N ALA A 50 18.56 -9.95 -3.09
CA ALA A 50 17.51 -9.25 -3.80
C ALA A 50 16.69 -10.21 -4.68
N LYS A 51 17.37 -11.03 -5.50
CA LYS A 51 16.69 -12.04 -6.33
C LYS A 51 15.84 -13.01 -5.51
N ALA A 52 16.37 -13.50 -4.38
CA ALA A 52 15.64 -14.45 -3.53
C ALA A 52 14.43 -13.77 -2.84
N VAL A 53 14.62 -12.59 -2.24
CA VAL A 53 13.55 -11.88 -1.52
C VAL A 53 12.44 -11.44 -2.48
N LEU A 54 12.79 -10.87 -3.63
CA LEU A 54 11.81 -10.45 -4.64
C LEU A 54 11.06 -11.65 -5.22
N ALA A 55 11.74 -12.80 -5.44
CA ALA A 55 11.08 -14.02 -5.89
C ALA A 55 10.08 -14.55 -4.85
N VAL A 56 10.48 -14.64 -3.56
CA VAL A 56 9.59 -15.07 -2.47
C VAL A 56 8.38 -14.14 -2.33
N ALA A 57 8.61 -12.83 -2.33
CA ALA A 57 7.54 -11.86 -2.24
C ALA A 57 6.61 -11.95 -3.48
N GLY A 58 7.17 -12.18 -4.67
CA GLY A 58 6.40 -12.42 -5.89
C GLY A 58 5.53 -13.67 -5.79
N ILE A 59 6.05 -14.78 -5.25
CA ILE A 59 5.28 -16.01 -5.01
C ILE A 59 4.10 -15.71 -4.06
N ILE A 60 4.33 -14.98 -2.98
CA ILE A 60 3.26 -14.60 -2.04
C ILE A 60 2.12 -13.85 -2.75
N GLN A 61 2.45 -12.96 -3.67
CA GLN A 61 1.43 -12.23 -4.44
C GLN A 61 0.66 -13.08 -5.47
N THR A 62 1.17 -14.24 -5.84
CA THR A 62 0.41 -15.16 -6.73
C THR A 62 -0.68 -15.91 -5.98
N ILE A 63 -0.61 -16.00 -4.66
CA ILE A 63 -1.63 -16.64 -3.83
C ILE A 63 -2.88 -15.75 -3.86
N PRO A 64 -4.08 -16.28 -4.20
CA PRO A 64 -5.31 -15.48 -4.14
C PRO A 64 -5.53 -14.90 -2.74
N GLY A 65 -5.83 -13.60 -2.64
CA GLY A 65 -5.92 -12.92 -1.35
C GLY A 65 -6.95 -13.51 -0.40
N LEU A 66 -8.05 -14.04 -0.93
CA LEU A 66 -9.03 -14.76 -0.11
C LEU A 66 -8.43 -16.00 0.55
N VAL A 67 -7.55 -16.72 -0.16
CA VAL A 67 -6.83 -17.88 0.37
C VAL A 67 -5.85 -17.43 1.47
N MET A 68 -5.11 -16.35 1.24
CA MET A 68 -4.21 -15.79 2.26
C MET A 68 -4.96 -15.32 3.51
N LEU A 69 -6.13 -14.69 3.34
CA LEU A 69 -6.98 -14.31 4.47
C LEU A 69 -7.48 -15.55 5.22
N GLY A 70 -7.89 -16.60 4.48
CA GLY A 70 -8.26 -17.89 5.08
C GLY A 70 -7.11 -18.55 5.85
N MET A 71 -5.90 -18.53 5.30
CA MET A 71 -4.68 -18.99 6.02
C MET A 71 -4.40 -18.13 7.25
N GLY A 72 -4.53 -16.82 7.13
CA GLY A 72 -4.39 -15.90 8.26
C GLY A 72 -5.39 -16.20 9.38
N LEU A 73 -6.65 -16.48 9.01
CA LEU A 73 -7.70 -16.90 9.93
C LEU A 73 -7.33 -18.21 10.65
N MET A 74 -6.85 -19.20 9.90
CA MET A 74 -6.48 -20.51 10.50
C MET A 74 -5.29 -20.42 11.45
N LEU A 75 -4.31 -19.56 11.16
CA LEU A 75 -3.07 -19.45 11.95
C LEU A 75 -3.20 -18.49 13.14
N PHE A 76 -3.97 -17.42 13.01
CA PHE A 76 -4.00 -16.31 13.97
C PHE A 76 -5.40 -16.02 14.52
N GLY A 77 -6.44 -16.75 14.08
CA GLY A 77 -7.82 -16.55 14.49
C GLY A 77 -8.56 -15.46 13.73
N LEU A 78 -9.74 -15.09 14.23
CA LEU A 78 -10.62 -14.05 13.66
C LEU A 78 -10.16 -12.65 14.06
N GLY A 79 -10.51 -11.65 13.24
CA GLY A 79 -10.43 -10.24 13.57
C GLY A 79 -9.38 -9.44 12.81
N SER A 80 -9.10 -8.24 13.29
CA SER A 80 -8.21 -7.28 12.64
C SER A 80 -6.74 -7.69 12.62
N LYS A 81 -6.27 -8.44 13.65
CA LYS A 81 -4.86 -8.86 13.73
C LYS A 81 -4.41 -9.73 12.54
N PRO A 82 -5.07 -10.87 12.23
CA PRO A 82 -4.71 -11.65 11.03
C PRO A 82 -4.89 -10.87 9.73
N ALA A 83 -5.92 -10.00 9.66
CA ALA A 83 -6.13 -9.14 8.50
C ALA A 83 -4.93 -8.23 8.25
N VAL A 84 -4.44 -7.51 9.26
CA VAL A 84 -3.27 -6.64 9.16
C VAL A 84 -2.04 -7.42 8.71
N ILE A 85 -1.78 -8.62 9.27
CA ILE A 85 -0.63 -9.44 8.89
C ILE A 85 -0.67 -9.77 7.38
N VAL A 86 -1.83 -10.22 6.89
CA VAL A 86 -2.00 -10.56 5.47
C VAL A 86 -1.89 -9.32 4.58
N LEU A 87 -2.53 -8.22 4.94
CA LEU A 87 -2.47 -6.96 4.20
C LEU A 87 -1.03 -6.42 4.13
N VAL A 88 -0.26 -6.49 5.21
CA VAL A 88 1.16 -6.13 5.23
C VAL A 88 1.96 -7.00 4.26
N ALA A 89 1.74 -8.32 4.26
CA ALA A 89 2.44 -9.23 3.35
C ALA A 89 2.21 -8.85 1.87
N TYR A 90 0.99 -8.44 1.52
CA TYR A 90 0.69 -7.98 0.16
C TYR A 90 1.24 -6.59 -0.17
N ALA A 91 1.29 -5.69 0.82
CA ALA A 91 1.79 -4.33 0.62
C ALA A 91 3.31 -4.28 0.42
N ILE A 92 4.04 -5.24 0.99
CA ILE A 92 5.51 -5.24 1.03
C ILE A 92 6.12 -5.32 -0.38
N LEU A 93 5.64 -6.19 -1.27
CA LEU A 93 6.31 -6.42 -2.55
C LEU A 93 6.38 -5.18 -3.44
N PRO A 94 5.28 -4.45 -3.73
CA PRO A 94 5.37 -3.27 -4.57
C PRO A 94 6.32 -2.22 -4.00
N ILE A 95 6.36 -2.06 -2.66
CA ILE A 95 7.24 -1.10 -2.00
C ILE A 95 8.70 -1.54 -2.09
N ILE A 96 9.02 -2.81 -1.75
CA ILE A 96 10.39 -3.33 -1.87
C ILE A 96 10.89 -3.23 -3.30
N GLN A 97 10.10 -3.69 -4.26
CA GLN A 97 10.49 -3.73 -5.66
C GLN A 97 10.78 -2.32 -6.19
N ASN A 98 9.87 -1.37 -5.97
CA ASN A 98 10.08 -0.01 -6.42
C ASN A 98 11.22 0.70 -5.67
N THR A 99 11.45 0.40 -4.39
CA THR A 99 12.60 0.91 -3.65
C THR A 99 13.90 0.36 -4.20
N TYR A 100 13.97 -0.96 -4.43
CA TYR A 100 15.15 -1.60 -4.98
C TYR A 100 15.49 -1.08 -6.38
N THR A 101 14.53 -1.12 -7.30
CA THR A 101 14.75 -0.68 -8.68
C THR A 101 15.02 0.81 -8.77
N GLY A 102 14.28 1.64 -8.05
CA GLY A 102 14.45 3.08 -8.05
C GLY A 102 15.83 3.55 -7.57
N ILE A 103 16.47 2.79 -6.67
CA ILE A 103 17.86 3.08 -6.25
C ILE A 103 18.87 2.40 -7.18
N LYS A 104 18.60 1.19 -7.65
CA LYS A 104 19.54 0.43 -8.47
C LYS A 104 19.70 1.00 -9.89
N GLU A 105 18.68 1.65 -10.42
CA GLU A 105 18.64 2.25 -11.75
C GLU A 105 19.18 3.70 -11.80
N ILE A 106 19.65 4.24 -10.67
CA ILE A 106 20.31 5.56 -10.67
C ILE A 106 21.57 5.51 -11.53
N ASP A 107 21.69 6.48 -12.43
CA ASP A 107 22.87 6.59 -13.32
C ASP A 107 24.16 6.64 -12.47
N ILE A 108 25.08 5.74 -12.82
CA ILE A 108 26.36 5.57 -12.15
C ILE A 108 27.18 6.87 -12.10
N LEU A 109 26.97 7.76 -13.06
CA LEU A 109 27.67 9.06 -13.14
C LEU A 109 27.39 9.91 -11.89
N TYR A 110 26.16 9.87 -11.33
CA TYR A 110 25.87 10.60 -10.08
C TYR A 110 26.63 10.01 -8.90
N ILE A 111 26.79 8.70 -8.87
CA ILE A 111 27.50 7.99 -7.79
C ILE A 111 29.01 8.26 -7.89
N GLU A 112 29.57 8.22 -9.11
CA GLU A 112 30.99 8.49 -9.37
C GLU A 112 31.35 9.95 -9.07
N ALA A 113 30.51 10.91 -9.48
CA ALA A 113 30.70 12.31 -9.15
C ALA A 113 30.71 12.53 -7.62
N ALA A 114 29.76 11.91 -6.90
CA ALA A 114 29.70 12.00 -5.46
C ALA A 114 30.94 11.40 -4.77
N ARG A 115 31.46 10.29 -5.28
CA ARG A 115 32.71 9.69 -4.81
C ARG A 115 33.93 10.60 -5.11
N GLY A 116 33.93 11.19 -6.32
CA GLY A 116 35.02 12.08 -6.75
C GLY A 116 35.19 13.31 -5.85
N ILE A 117 34.10 13.83 -5.28
CA ILE A 117 34.16 14.94 -4.29
C ILE A 117 34.32 14.46 -2.84
N GLY A 118 34.62 13.17 -2.62
CA GLY A 118 34.95 12.61 -1.31
C GLY A 118 33.77 12.26 -0.41
N MET A 119 32.57 12.06 -0.95
CA MET A 119 31.40 11.64 -0.15
C MET A 119 31.58 10.20 0.36
N SER A 120 31.27 9.98 1.64
CA SER A 120 31.18 8.64 2.23
C SER A 120 29.99 7.88 1.69
N GLN A 121 29.99 6.53 1.82
CA GLN A 121 28.86 5.68 1.38
C GLN A 121 27.51 6.09 1.99
N SER A 122 27.50 6.46 3.27
CA SER A 122 26.29 6.96 3.93
C SER A 122 25.83 8.30 3.36
N GLN A 123 26.78 9.20 3.05
CA GLN A 123 26.45 10.49 2.42
C GLN A 123 25.88 10.27 1.01
N ILE A 124 26.45 9.36 0.24
CA ILE A 124 25.94 8.99 -1.08
C ILE A 124 24.50 8.44 -0.96
N LEU A 125 24.28 7.51 -0.03
CA LEU A 125 22.94 6.93 0.19
C LEU A 125 21.91 8.03 0.51
N PHE A 126 22.16 8.84 1.54
CA PHE A 126 21.13 9.79 2.02
C PHE A 126 21.03 11.08 1.20
N LYS A 127 22.11 11.51 0.52
CA LYS A 127 22.15 12.79 -0.22
C LYS A 127 22.00 12.62 -1.74
N VAL A 128 22.19 11.40 -2.27
CA VAL A 128 22.14 11.15 -3.72
C VAL A 128 21.12 10.04 -4.02
N GLU A 129 21.35 8.82 -3.52
CA GLU A 129 20.56 7.67 -3.92
C GLU A 129 19.09 7.76 -3.45
N ILE A 130 18.85 8.04 -2.17
CA ILE A 130 17.47 8.16 -1.66
C ILE A 130 16.72 9.32 -2.32
N PRO A 131 17.26 10.55 -2.42
CA PRO A 131 16.57 11.64 -3.10
C PRO A 131 16.26 11.36 -4.57
N LEU A 132 17.17 10.74 -5.31
CA LEU A 132 16.96 10.40 -6.72
C LEU A 132 16.03 9.20 -6.89
N GLY A 133 16.05 8.23 -5.98
CA GLY A 133 15.15 7.06 -5.98
C GLY A 133 13.76 7.35 -5.38
N LEU A 134 13.59 8.50 -4.69
CA LEU A 134 12.36 8.81 -3.95
C LEU A 134 11.09 8.79 -4.81
N PRO A 135 11.08 9.26 -6.06
CA PRO A 135 9.92 9.14 -6.93
C PRO A 135 9.47 7.69 -7.13
N ALA A 136 10.39 6.76 -7.36
CA ALA A 136 10.08 5.35 -7.51
C ALA A 136 9.58 4.73 -6.19
N ILE A 137 10.19 5.10 -5.06
CA ILE A 137 9.75 4.66 -3.72
C ILE A 137 8.29 5.08 -3.49
N VAL A 138 7.96 6.35 -3.76
CA VAL A 138 6.59 6.87 -3.58
C VAL A 138 5.62 6.20 -4.55
N ALA A 139 6.03 5.89 -5.78
CA ALA A 139 5.22 5.13 -6.72
C ALA A 139 4.88 3.71 -6.19
N GLY A 140 5.84 3.03 -5.57
CA GLY A 140 5.62 1.74 -4.89
C GLY A 140 4.63 1.85 -3.72
N ILE A 141 4.75 2.89 -2.90
CA ILE A 141 3.81 3.17 -1.81
C ILE A 141 2.41 3.43 -2.38
N ARG A 142 2.28 4.24 -3.43
CA ARG A 142 1.01 4.54 -4.09
C ARG A 142 0.29 3.27 -4.53
N LEU A 143 1.00 2.40 -5.22
CA LEU A 143 0.45 1.13 -5.70
C LEU A 143 -0.05 0.28 -4.53
N SER A 144 0.74 0.17 -3.47
CA SER A 144 0.36 -0.56 -2.26
C SER A 144 -0.85 0.05 -1.55
N VAL A 145 -0.93 1.38 -1.42
CA VAL A 145 -2.06 2.07 -0.77
C VAL A 145 -3.38 1.74 -1.48
N VAL A 146 -3.42 1.90 -2.81
CA VAL A 146 -4.63 1.62 -3.61
C VAL A 146 -5.03 0.14 -3.48
N TYR A 147 -4.06 -0.78 -3.55
CA TYR A 147 -4.33 -2.21 -3.41
C TYR A 147 -4.85 -2.55 -2.01
N ILE A 148 -4.23 -2.04 -0.96
CA ILE A 148 -4.58 -2.41 0.41
C ILE A 148 -5.95 -1.86 0.81
N ILE A 149 -6.34 -0.67 0.37
CA ILE A 149 -7.70 -0.17 0.58
C ILE A 149 -8.72 -1.12 -0.07
N SER A 150 -8.47 -1.58 -1.29
CA SER A 150 -9.35 -2.53 -1.96
C SER A 150 -9.36 -3.91 -1.27
N TRP A 151 -8.19 -4.42 -0.87
CA TRP A 151 -8.08 -5.73 -0.20
C TRP A 151 -8.65 -5.74 1.22
N ALA A 152 -8.66 -4.59 1.91
CA ALA A 152 -9.26 -4.46 3.23
C ALA A 152 -10.78 -4.70 3.22
N THR A 153 -11.47 -4.56 2.07
CA THR A 153 -12.88 -4.96 1.96
C THR A 153 -13.07 -6.47 2.10
N LEU A 154 -12.09 -7.28 1.65
CA LEU A 154 -12.11 -8.73 1.79
C LEU A 154 -11.78 -9.18 3.22
N ALA A 155 -11.04 -8.38 3.96
CA ALA A 155 -10.67 -8.67 5.35
C ALA A 155 -11.89 -8.76 6.29
N ALA A 156 -13.00 -8.15 5.92
CA ALA A 156 -14.28 -8.30 6.59
C ALA A 156 -14.72 -9.77 6.71
N LEU A 157 -14.43 -10.61 5.71
CA LEU A 157 -14.78 -12.04 5.72
C LEU A 157 -14.13 -12.84 6.85
N ILE A 158 -13.05 -12.32 7.43
CA ILE A 158 -12.39 -12.91 8.60
C ILE A 158 -12.65 -12.10 9.88
N GLY A 159 -13.71 -11.28 9.88
CA GLY A 159 -14.14 -10.50 11.05
C GLY A 159 -13.26 -9.30 11.35
N ALA A 160 -12.57 -8.72 10.36
CA ALA A 160 -11.75 -7.54 10.57
C ALA A 160 -12.55 -6.23 10.62
N GLY A 161 -13.82 -6.27 10.21
CA GLY A 161 -14.67 -5.09 10.16
C GLY A 161 -14.42 -4.19 8.95
N GLY A 162 -14.90 -2.96 9.05
CA GLY A 162 -14.71 -1.94 8.04
C GLY A 162 -15.80 -1.93 6.97
N LEU A 163 -15.58 -1.14 5.92
CA LEU A 163 -16.56 -0.98 4.83
C LEU A 163 -16.90 -2.29 4.12
N GLY A 164 -16.01 -3.28 4.20
CA GLY A 164 -16.25 -4.62 3.68
C GLY A 164 -17.44 -5.32 4.35
N ASP A 165 -17.67 -5.14 5.66
CA ASP A 165 -18.79 -5.73 6.37
C ASP A 165 -20.13 -5.28 5.78
N LEU A 166 -20.27 -4.00 5.44
CA LEU A 166 -21.47 -3.47 4.79
C LEU A 166 -21.68 -4.11 3.42
N ILE A 167 -20.59 -4.26 2.63
CA ILE A 167 -20.66 -4.87 1.30
C ILE A 167 -21.10 -6.34 1.41
N TRP A 168 -20.42 -7.12 2.25
CA TRP A 168 -20.68 -8.56 2.35
C TRP A 168 -22.03 -8.88 3.01
N THR A 169 -22.41 -8.13 4.04
CA THR A 169 -23.74 -8.26 4.66
C THR A 169 -24.84 -7.86 3.70
N GLY A 170 -24.65 -6.75 2.95
CA GLY A 170 -25.59 -6.32 1.93
C GLY A 170 -25.75 -7.32 0.78
N LEU A 171 -24.64 -7.97 0.35
CA LEU A 171 -24.68 -9.06 -0.63
C LEU A 171 -25.45 -10.26 -0.11
N SER A 172 -25.24 -10.64 1.15
CA SER A 172 -25.89 -11.80 1.76
C SER A 172 -27.37 -11.57 2.03
N SER A 173 -27.78 -10.33 2.31
CA SER A 173 -29.19 -9.94 2.58
C SER A 173 -29.91 -9.39 1.34
N TYR A 174 -29.24 -9.31 0.18
CA TYR A 174 -29.76 -8.68 -1.05
C TYR A 174 -30.17 -7.21 -0.85
N ASP A 175 -29.49 -6.49 0.08
CA ASP A 175 -29.72 -5.07 0.34
C ASP A 175 -28.76 -4.20 -0.48
N THR A 176 -29.24 -3.67 -1.59
CA THR A 176 -28.49 -2.79 -2.49
C THR A 176 -28.02 -1.51 -1.79
N ASN A 177 -28.82 -0.94 -0.88
CA ASN A 177 -28.44 0.30 -0.17
C ASN A 177 -27.25 0.05 0.75
N MET A 178 -27.21 -1.10 1.42
CA MET A 178 -26.11 -1.49 2.28
C MET A 178 -24.83 -1.74 1.47
N ILE A 179 -24.93 -2.40 0.31
CA ILE A 179 -23.80 -2.58 -0.62
C ILE A 179 -23.23 -1.23 -1.04
N LEU A 180 -24.10 -0.30 -1.47
CA LEU A 180 -23.67 1.04 -1.90
C LEU A 180 -23.06 1.85 -0.75
N ALA A 181 -23.59 1.71 0.47
CA ALA A 181 -23.06 2.38 1.67
C ALA A 181 -21.65 1.91 2.05
N GLY A 182 -21.26 0.71 1.68
CA GLY A 182 -19.90 0.23 1.80
C GLY A 182 -19.03 0.56 0.59
N ALA A 183 -19.53 0.31 -0.61
CA ALA A 183 -18.75 0.40 -1.85
C ALA A 183 -18.40 1.85 -2.24
N ILE A 184 -19.34 2.79 -2.11
CA ILE A 184 -19.10 4.20 -2.47
C ILE A 184 -18.02 4.82 -1.59
N PRO A 185 -18.08 4.76 -0.24
CA PRO A 185 -17.02 5.30 0.61
C PRO A 185 -15.67 4.60 0.39
N ALA A 186 -15.63 3.29 0.15
CA ALA A 186 -14.39 2.56 -0.13
C ALA A 186 -13.73 3.06 -1.42
N SER A 187 -14.51 3.28 -2.47
CA SER A 187 -14.04 3.81 -3.75
C SER A 187 -13.52 5.24 -3.59
N ILE A 188 -14.28 6.10 -2.90
CA ILE A 188 -13.87 7.49 -2.62
C ILE A 188 -12.58 7.52 -1.80
N LEU A 189 -12.47 6.68 -0.77
CA LEU A 189 -11.26 6.58 0.06
C LEU A 189 -10.04 6.19 -0.78
N SER A 190 -10.19 5.21 -1.68
CA SER A 190 -9.10 4.77 -2.56
C SER A 190 -8.67 5.88 -3.52
N ILE A 191 -9.61 6.62 -4.11
CA ILE A 191 -9.33 7.75 -4.99
C ILE A 191 -8.62 8.87 -4.23
N ILE A 192 -9.14 9.26 -3.07
CA ILE A 192 -8.54 10.32 -2.24
C ILE A 192 -7.12 9.93 -1.82
N ALA A 193 -6.93 8.70 -1.33
CA ALA A 193 -5.62 8.22 -0.94
C ALA A 193 -4.63 8.24 -2.12
N GLY A 194 -5.06 7.80 -3.30
CA GLY A 194 -4.27 7.87 -4.52
C GLY A 194 -3.87 9.32 -4.85
N LEU A 195 -4.81 10.25 -4.84
CA LEU A 195 -4.56 11.67 -5.11
C LEU A 195 -3.60 12.30 -4.08
N VAL A 196 -3.74 11.97 -2.80
CA VAL A 196 -2.82 12.45 -1.75
C VAL A 196 -1.40 11.96 -2.02
N ILE A 197 -1.23 10.69 -2.36
CA ILE A 197 0.09 10.16 -2.69
C ILE A 197 0.63 10.76 -4.00
N ASP A 198 -0.21 11.04 -5.01
CA ASP A 198 0.21 11.73 -6.23
C ASP A 198 0.71 13.16 -5.95
N LEU A 199 0.07 13.87 -5.03
CA LEU A 199 0.56 15.18 -4.59
C LEU A 199 1.93 15.08 -3.90
N ILE A 200 2.11 14.07 -3.03
CA ILE A 200 3.41 13.79 -2.40
C ILE A 200 4.44 13.45 -3.48
N HIS A 201 4.11 12.56 -4.42
CA HIS A 201 4.99 12.18 -5.53
C HIS A 201 5.47 13.41 -6.33
N ARG A 202 4.53 14.29 -6.71
CA ARG A 202 4.86 15.54 -7.42
C ARG A 202 5.76 16.47 -6.57
N ALA A 203 5.54 16.53 -5.27
CA ALA A 203 6.34 17.38 -4.38
C ALA A 203 7.79 16.87 -4.24
N VAL A 204 7.99 15.55 -4.20
CA VAL A 204 9.31 14.93 -4.01
C VAL A 204 10.07 14.68 -5.31
N THR A 205 9.39 14.73 -6.48
CA THR A 205 10.04 14.56 -7.80
C THR A 205 10.76 15.84 -8.18
N PRO A 206 12.10 15.81 -8.39
CA PRO A 206 12.85 16.97 -8.83
C PRO A 206 12.35 17.53 -10.17
N LYS A 207 12.31 18.86 -10.31
CA LYS A 207 11.81 19.53 -11.53
C LYS A 207 12.38 18.99 -12.86
N PRO A 208 13.69 18.65 -12.98
CA PRO A 208 14.28 18.09 -14.19
C PRO A 208 13.73 16.70 -14.57
N MET A 209 13.18 15.94 -13.61
CA MET A 209 12.62 14.59 -13.80
C MET A 209 11.11 14.60 -14.08
N ARG A 210 10.45 15.75 -13.97
CA ARG A 210 9.01 15.87 -14.28
C ARG A 210 8.82 15.74 -15.80
N ILE A 211 8.15 14.68 -16.22
CA ILE A 211 7.79 14.50 -17.65
C ILE A 211 6.83 15.63 -18.04
N LYS A 212 7.06 16.25 -19.23
CA LYS A 212 6.13 17.21 -19.82
C LYS A 212 4.79 16.51 -20.08
N GLY A 213 3.87 16.56 -19.16
CA GLY A 213 2.56 15.91 -19.26
C GLY A 213 1.80 15.95 -17.92
N ASP A 214 2.48 16.33 -16.85
CA ASP A 214 1.89 16.48 -15.51
C ASP A 214 1.38 17.91 -15.21
N ALA A 215 1.12 18.70 -16.26
CA ALA A 215 0.57 20.05 -16.17
C ALA A 215 -0.93 20.06 -16.45
#